data_ac3619ee2681aa212dbd7cd528f61156
#
_entry.id   ac3619ee2681aa212dbd7cd528f61156
#
_cell.length_a   1.000
_cell.length_b   1.000
_cell.length_c   1.000
_cell.angle_alpha   90.00
_cell.angle_beta   90.00
_cell.angle_gamma   90.00
#
_symmetry.space_group_name_H-M   'P 1'
#
loop_
_entity.id
_entity.type
_entity.pdbx_description
1 polymer ?
#
loop_
_entity_poly.entity_id
_entity_poly.type
_entity_poly.pdbx_seq_one_letter_code
_entity_poly.pdbx_strand_id
1 'polypeptide(L)'
;MQRAYWTAFDKVLSALGGPIGGGKKPQLQSWMAYSVGRSHLTLNAAMVRSKKQVRAELYITSDKAKAFFHLLAAQKDEIERKLGFALLWEELPAGQDSRISVSLDDADPDNEADWARQHEWLAKRLNEMHRVLAPRIRVLDPDSWRPESQATMSEMETSVGRGGSTR
;
A
#
# COMPACT_ATOMS: atom_id res chain seq x y z
N MET A 1 21.28 -14.88 0.49
CA MET A 1 21.24 -13.51 0.98
C MET A 1 19.83 -13.02 1.31
N GLN A 2 18.86 -13.12 0.42
CA GLN A 2 17.47 -12.70 0.68
C GLN A 2 16.85 -13.37 1.92
N ARG A 3 17.04 -14.68 2.06
CA ARG A 3 16.54 -15.41 3.22
C ARG A 3 17.17 -14.89 4.53
N ALA A 4 18.48 -14.65 4.54
CA ALA A 4 19.17 -14.11 5.71
C ALA A 4 18.66 -12.70 6.07
N TYR A 5 18.45 -11.87 5.07
CA TYR A 5 17.90 -10.51 5.24
C TYR A 5 16.53 -10.57 5.92
N TRP A 6 15.62 -11.39 5.38
CA TRP A 6 14.26 -11.49 5.93
C TRP A 6 14.20 -12.23 7.27
N THR A 7 15.12 -13.16 7.52
CA THR A 7 15.25 -13.82 8.83
C THR A 7 15.63 -12.80 9.91
N ALA A 8 16.60 -11.94 9.64
CA ALA A 8 17.00 -10.88 10.55
C ALA A 8 15.90 -9.84 10.72
N PHE A 9 15.19 -9.49 9.66
CA PHE A 9 14.04 -8.59 9.71
C PHE A 9 12.91 -9.13 10.61
N ASP A 10 12.59 -10.42 10.47
CA ASP A 10 11.54 -11.05 11.27
C ASP A 10 11.82 -10.95 12.78
N LYS A 11 13.07 -11.07 13.17
CA LYS A 11 13.47 -10.90 14.59
C LYS A 11 13.21 -9.48 15.08
N VAL A 12 13.54 -8.48 14.28
CA VAL A 12 13.30 -7.07 14.63
C VAL A 12 11.79 -6.80 14.71
N LEU A 13 11.03 -7.32 13.77
CA LEU A 13 9.57 -7.17 13.72
C LEU A 13 8.91 -7.81 14.95
N SER A 14 9.34 -9.01 15.33
CA SER A 14 8.85 -9.72 16.52
C SER A 14 9.16 -8.94 17.80
N ALA A 15 10.36 -8.38 17.91
CA ALA A 15 10.79 -7.62 19.08
C ALA A 15 10.03 -6.28 19.23
N LEU A 16 9.59 -5.68 18.11
CA LEU A 16 8.84 -4.42 18.14
C LEU A 16 7.45 -4.60 18.76
N GLY A 17 6.82 -5.77 18.58
CA GLY A 17 5.54 -6.10 19.22
C GLY A 17 4.34 -5.30 18.69
N GLY A 18 4.38 -4.81 17.44
CA GLY A 18 3.29 -4.06 16.82
C GLY A 18 2.19 -4.95 16.23
N PRO A 19 1.21 -4.37 15.51
CA PRO A 19 0.10 -5.11 14.89
C PRO A 19 0.58 -6.10 13.82
N ILE A 20 1.73 -5.84 13.18
CA ILE A 20 2.39 -6.81 12.32
C ILE A 20 3.41 -7.54 13.17
N GLY A 21 3.13 -8.81 13.48
CA GLY A 21 4.03 -9.66 14.27
C GLY A 21 5.02 -10.39 13.39
N GLY A 22 6.09 -10.89 14.02
CA GLY A 22 7.02 -11.80 13.38
C GLY A 22 6.48 -13.24 13.29
N GLY A 23 7.34 -14.17 12.95
CA GLY A 23 7.03 -15.60 12.85
C GLY A 23 6.66 -16.05 11.45
N LYS A 24 6.71 -15.16 10.46
CA LYS A 24 6.51 -15.51 9.06
C LYS A 24 7.77 -16.16 8.49
N LYS A 25 7.59 -17.27 7.76
CA LYS A 25 8.71 -17.97 7.14
C LYS A 25 9.37 -17.08 6.07
N PRO A 26 10.69 -16.80 6.19
CA PRO A 26 11.40 -16.00 5.20
C PRO A 26 11.35 -16.63 3.81
N GLN A 27 11.11 -15.78 2.82
CA GLN A 27 11.02 -16.18 1.42
C GLN A 27 12.31 -15.86 0.65
N LEU A 28 12.55 -16.60 -0.42
CA LEU A 28 13.65 -16.34 -1.36
C LEU A 28 13.19 -15.34 -2.43
N GLN A 29 12.76 -14.18 -2.01
CA GLN A 29 12.24 -13.12 -2.88
C GLN A 29 12.58 -11.74 -2.34
N SER A 30 12.37 -10.73 -3.15
CA SER A 30 12.73 -9.35 -2.81
C SER A 30 11.71 -8.65 -1.91
N TRP A 31 10.64 -9.34 -1.49
CA TRP A 31 9.62 -8.77 -0.62
C TRP A 31 9.05 -9.80 0.35
N MET A 32 8.48 -9.30 1.44
CA MET A 32 7.64 -10.05 2.38
C MET A 32 6.29 -9.38 2.48
N ALA A 33 5.21 -10.15 2.35
CA ALA A 33 3.84 -9.65 2.39
C ALA A 33 3.16 -9.95 3.72
N TYR A 34 2.42 -8.97 4.24
CA TYR A 34 1.68 -9.08 5.50
C TYR A 34 0.23 -8.66 5.30
N SER A 35 -0.69 -9.35 5.99
CA SER A 35 -2.12 -9.08 5.88
C SER A 35 -2.51 -7.72 6.49
N VAL A 36 -3.49 -7.06 5.86
CA VAL A 36 -4.19 -5.89 6.42
C VAL A 36 -5.65 -6.20 6.74
N GLY A 37 -6.03 -7.48 6.71
CA GLY A 37 -7.37 -7.94 7.02
C GLY A 37 -8.35 -7.93 5.86
N ARG A 38 -7.88 -7.77 4.63
CA ARG A 38 -8.71 -7.81 3.43
C ARG A 38 -7.96 -8.42 2.26
N SER A 39 -8.65 -9.27 1.48
CA SER A 39 -8.07 -9.92 0.29
C SER A 39 -7.63 -8.90 -0.76
N HIS A 40 -6.58 -9.21 -1.48
CA HIS A 40 -5.98 -8.41 -2.55
C HIS A 40 -5.26 -7.12 -2.11
N LEU A 41 -5.21 -6.85 -0.82
CA LEU A 41 -4.41 -5.78 -0.24
C LEU A 41 -3.43 -6.37 0.77
N THR A 42 -2.15 -6.06 0.60
CA THR A 42 -1.09 -6.48 1.53
C THR A 42 -0.16 -5.33 1.84
N LEU A 43 0.37 -5.33 3.06
CA LEU A 43 1.52 -4.49 3.38
C LEU A 43 2.78 -5.29 3.14
N ASN A 44 3.69 -4.74 2.35
CA ASN A 44 4.91 -5.41 1.97
C ASN A 44 6.14 -4.65 2.46
N ALA A 45 7.12 -5.41 2.95
CA ALA A 45 8.49 -4.94 3.05
C ALA A 45 9.21 -5.35 1.78
N ALA A 46 9.86 -4.43 1.08
CA ALA A 46 10.49 -4.69 -0.19
C ALA A 46 11.93 -4.18 -0.25
N MET A 47 12.80 -4.95 -0.91
CA MET A 47 14.15 -4.52 -1.32
C MET A 47 14.09 -3.98 -2.73
N VAL A 48 14.65 -2.81 -2.97
CA VAL A 48 14.84 -2.25 -4.31
C VAL A 48 16.33 -2.10 -4.56
N ARG A 49 17.00 -3.21 -4.86
CA ARG A 49 18.46 -3.29 -4.98
C ARG A 49 19.04 -2.35 -6.02
N SER A 50 18.38 -2.24 -7.18
CA SER A 50 18.82 -1.36 -8.27
C SER A 50 18.89 0.11 -7.87
N LYS A 51 18.12 0.51 -6.88
CA LYS A 51 18.07 1.89 -6.36
C LYS A 51 18.72 2.05 -4.99
N LYS A 52 19.25 0.96 -4.42
CA LYS A 52 19.76 0.94 -3.04
C LYS A 52 18.75 1.53 -2.06
N GLN A 53 17.54 0.99 -2.11
CA GLN A 53 16.40 1.39 -1.28
C GLN A 53 15.75 0.19 -0.64
N VAL A 54 15.08 0.43 0.49
CA VAL A 54 14.07 -0.47 1.03
C VAL A 54 12.75 0.30 1.14
N ARG A 55 11.64 -0.40 1.02
CA ARG A 55 10.33 0.22 0.87
C ARG A 55 9.28 -0.50 1.71
N ALA A 56 8.45 0.28 2.41
CA ALA A 56 7.21 -0.19 3.01
C ALA A 56 6.07 0.23 2.08
N GLU A 57 5.23 -0.72 1.66
CA GLU A 57 4.20 -0.45 0.67
C GLU A 57 2.89 -1.14 0.98
N LEU A 58 1.78 -0.46 0.68
CA LEU A 58 0.49 -1.10 0.49
C LEU A 58 0.41 -1.47 -0.99
N TYR A 59 0.28 -2.76 -1.28
CA TYR A 59 0.17 -3.29 -2.62
C TYR A 59 -1.26 -3.78 -2.85
N ILE A 60 -1.90 -3.28 -3.91
CA ILE A 60 -3.31 -3.52 -4.20
C ILE A 60 -3.42 -4.23 -5.54
N THR A 61 -3.99 -5.43 -5.51
CA THR A 61 -4.19 -6.26 -6.70
C THR A 61 -5.68 -6.40 -7.01
N SER A 62 -6.02 -7.13 -8.04
CA SER A 62 -7.37 -7.43 -8.54
C SER A 62 -7.96 -6.37 -9.47
N ASP A 63 -9.07 -6.71 -10.07
CA ASP A 63 -9.89 -5.83 -10.92
C ASP A 63 -10.44 -4.61 -10.16
N LYS A 64 -10.47 -4.66 -8.84
CA LYS A 64 -10.94 -3.56 -7.96
C LYS A 64 -9.79 -2.70 -7.40
N ALA A 65 -8.56 -2.94 -7.84
CA ALA A 65 -7.39 -2.22 -7.33
C ALA A 65 -7.51 -0.70 -7.50
N LYS A 66 -7.99 -0.23 -8.66
CA LYS A 66 -8.20 1.20 -8.92
C LYS A 66 -9.23 1.82 -7.98
N ALA A 67 -10.32 1.09 -7.72
CA ALA A 67 -11.36 1.55 -6.80
C ALA A 67 -10.81 1.74 -5.39
N PHE A 68 -10.10 0.77 -4.85
CA PHE A 68 -9.45 0.88 -3.54
C PHE A 68 -8.43 2.03 -3.52
N PHE A 69 -7.62 2.14 -4.55
CA PHE A 69 -6.63 3.21 -4.65
C PHE A 69 -7.27 4.59 -4.58
N HIS A 70 -8.28 4.86 -5.40
CA HIS A 70 -8.94 6.16 -5.44
C HIS A 70 -9.73 6.48 -4.18
N LEU A 71 -10.36 5.48 -3.57
CA LEU A 71 -11.05 5.66 -2.29
C LEU A 71 -10.08 6.03 -1.17
N LEU A 72 -8.90 5.41 -1.13
CA LEU A 72 -7.85 5.79 -0.18
C LEU A 72 -7.23 7.14 -0.51
N ALA A 73 -7.00 7.44 -1.80
CA ALA A 73 -6.45 8.72 -2.25
C ALA A 73 -7.34 9.91 -1.89
N ALA A 74 -8.67 9.70 -1.83
CA ALA A 74 -9.59 10.71 -1.34
C ALA A 74 -9.34 11.08 0.13
N GLN A 75 -8.68 10.23 0.89
CA GLN A 75 -8.32 10.42 2.30
C GLN A 75 -6.83 10.74 2.50
N LYS A 76 -6.11 11.02 1.42
CA LYS A 76 -4.66 11.19 1.40
C LYS A 76 -4.15 12.14 2.48
N ASP A 77 -4.70 13.35 2.55
CA ASP A 77 -4.22 14.38 3.47
C ASP A 77 -4.39 13.96 4.92
N GLU A 78 -5.50 13.32 5.26
CA GLU A 78 -5.75 12.80 6.60
C GLU A 78 -4.83 11.63 6.94
N ILE A 79 -4.63 10.71 5.99
CA ILE A 79 -3.74 9.56 6.16
C ILE A 79 -2.31 10.03 6.41
N GLU A 80 -1.78 10.91 5.57
CA GLU A 80 -0.41 11.42 5.69
C GLU A 80 -0.22 12.25 6.96
N ARG A 81 -1.25 13.00 7.37
CA ARG A 81 -1.20 13.73 8.63
C ARG A 81 -1.09 12.80 9.84
N LYS A 82 -1.85 11.70 9.86
CA LYS A 82 -1.82 10.71 10.93
C LYS A 82 -0.52 9.92 10.95
N LEU A 83 0.04 9.63 9.79
CA LEU A 83 1.34 8.96 9.67
C LEU A 83 2.50 9.87 10.09
N GLY A 84 2.42 11.16 9.79
CA GLY A 84 3.50 12.13 10.02
C GLY A 84 4.54 12.17 8.91
N PHE A 85 4.27 11.53 7.76
CA PHE A 85 5.13 11.54 6.58
C PHE A 85 4.29 11.36 5.32
N ALA A 86 4.85 11.82 4.18
CA ALA A 86 4.22 11.69 2.87
C ALA A 86 4.42 10.29 2.28
N LEU A 87 3.46 9.85 1.50
CA LEU A 87 3.50 8.60 0.74
C LEU A 87 3.63 8.90 -0.75
N LEU A 88 4.11 7.93 -1.51
CA LEU A 88 4.07 7.94 -2.96
C LEU A 88 2.85 7.14 -3.41
N TRP A 89 1.94 7.79 -4.13
CA TRP A 89 0.68 7.22 -4.60
C TRP A 89 0.80 6.88 -6.08
N GLU A 90 0.79 5.59 -6.41
CA GLU A 90 1.05 5.12 -7.77
C GLU A 90 -0.06 4.18 -8.27
N GLU A 91 -0.80 4.62 -9.31
CA GLU A 91 -1.50 3.68 -10.16
C GLU A 91 -0.48 3.12 -11.16
N LEU A 92 -0.25 1.80 -11.13
CA LEU A 92 0.72 1.18 -12.01
C LEU A 92 0.09 1.01 -13.41
N PRO A 93 0.59 1.74 -14.45
CA PRO A 93 -0.13 1.85 -15.73
C PRO A 93 -0.11 0.59 -16.57
N ALA A 94 0.81 -0.34 -16.32
CA ALA A 94 0.97 -1.57 -17.10
C ALA A 94 0.08 -2.72 -16.62
N GLY A 95 -0.85 -2.50 -15.66
CA GLY A 95 -1.69 -3.54 -15.10
C GLY A 95 -2.83 -3.00 -14.26
N GLN A 96 -3.47 -3.89 -13.53
CA GLN A 96 -4.57 -3.56 -12.61
C GLN A 96 -4.07 -3.05 -11.26
N ASP A 97 -2.80 -3.31 -10.94
CA ASP A 97 -2.27 -3.10 -9.61
C ASP A 97 -2.01 -1.62 -9.29
N SER A 98 -2.05 -1.29 -8.00
CA SER A 98 -1.71 0.02 -7.48
C SER A 98 -0.81 -0.12 -6.26
N ARG A 99 -0.04 0.93 -5.97
CA ARG A 99 0.91 0.92 -4.87
C ARG A 99 0.92 2.26 -4.15
N ILE A 100 0.93 2.19 -2.82
CA ILE A 100 1.06 3.35 -1.95
C ILE A 100 2.24 3.08 -1.02
N SER A 101 3.29 3.89 -1.10
CA SER A 101 4.58 3.51 -0.51
C SER A 101 5.35 4.65 0.12
N VAL A 102 6.31 4.27 0.97
CA VAL A 102 7.37 5.12 1.49
C VAL A 102 8.69 4.35 1.39
N SER A 103 9.74 5.03 0.95
CA SER A 103 11.06 4.42 0.73
C SER A 103 12.12 5.05 1.62
N LEU A 104 13.08 4.23 2.03
CA LEU A 104 14.32 4.66 2.66
C LEU A 104 15.42 4.62 1.62
N ASP A 105 15.95 5.79 1.26
CA ASP A 105 17.08 5.92 0.34
C ASP A 105 18.41 5.63 1.07
N ASP A 106 19.46 5.44 0.30
CA ASP A 106 20.78 5.11 0.83
C ASP A 106 20.73 3.92 1.79
N ALA A 107 19.98 2.91 1.40
CA ALA A 107 19.74 1.67 2.16
C ALA A 107 20.00 0.48 1.25
N ASP A 108 21.26 0.09 1.13
CA ASP A 108 21.69 -1.01 0.29
C ASP A 108 21.43 -2.33 1.00
N PRO A 109 20.51 -3.20 0.51
CA PRO A 109 20.26 -4.50 1.14
C PRO A 109 21.47 -5.46 1.07
N ASP A 110 22.43 -5.18 0.21
CA ASP A 110 23.66 -5.96 0.13
C ASP A 110 24.69 -5.55 1.19
N ASN A 111 24.50 -4.44 1.86
CA ASN A 111 25.34 -3.96 2.96
C ASN A 111 24.82 -4.49 4.31
N GLU A 112 25.32 -5.65 4.73
CA GLU A 112 24.90 -6.31 5.96
C GLU A 112 25.12 -5.45 7.21
N ALA A 113 26.15 -4.62 7.22
CA ALA A 113 26.42 -3.71 8.33
C ALA A 113 25.32 -2.67 8.57
N ASP A 114 24.50 -2.40 7.55
CA ASP A 114 23.40 -1.44 7.62
C ASP A 114 22.01 -2.10 7.85
N TRP A 115 21.95 -3.40 7.93
CA TRP A 115 20.68 -4.12 8.07
C TRP A 115 19.87 -3.71 9.30
N ALA A 116 20.52 -3.52 10.42
CA ALA A 116 19.83 -3.13 11.66
C ALA A 116 19.02 -1.83 11.48
N ARG A 117 19.60 -0.83 10.85
CA ARG A 117 18.93 0.44 10.53
C ARG A 117 17.77 0.24 9.57
N GLN A 118 17.99 -0.52 8.50
CA GLN A 118 16.98 -0.81 7.49
C GLN A 118 15.79 -1.56 8.10
N HIS A 119 16.05 -2.59 8.89
CA HIS A 119 15.01 -3.43 9.51
C HIS A 119 14.20 -2.66 10.55
N GLU A 120 14.85 -1.83 11.37
CA GLU A 120 14.15 -0.98 12.33
C GLU A 120 13.21 -0.01 11.61
N TRP A 121 13.68 0.63 10.55
CA TRP A 121 12.88 1.54 9.73
C TRP A 121 11.69 0.82 9.10
N LEU A 122 11.91 -0.33 8.45
CA LEU A 122 10.85 -1.11 7.80
C LEU A 122 9.79 -1.56 8.81
N ALA A 123 10.22 -2.09 9.96
CA ALA A 123 9.30 -2.58 11.00
C ALA A 123 8.41 -1.44 11.53
N LYS A 124 8.99 -0.28 11.79
CA LYS A 124 8.25 0.90 12.24
C LYS A 124 7.26 1.38 11.19
N ARG A 125 7.70 1.53 9.95
CA ARG A 125 6.85 2.04 8.87
C ARG A 125 5.68 1.12 8.57
N LEU A 126 5.93 -0.19 8.51
CA LEU A 126 4.87 -1.18 8.29
C LEU A 126 3.81 -1.15 9.40
N ASN A 127 4.24 -1.08 10.65
CA ASN A 127 3.31 -1.03 11.77
C ASN A 127 2.51 0.28 11.83
N GLU A 128 3.15 1.41 11.56
CA GLU A 128 2.48 2.71 11.45
C GLU A 128 1.43 2.70 10.32
N MET A 129 1.80 2.19 9.15
CA MET A 129 0.89 2.08 8.01
C MET A 129 -0.27 1.13 8.34
N HIS A 130 -0.01 0.02 9.01
CA HIS A 130 -1.07 -0.90 9.42
C HIS A 130 -2.07 -0.22 10.36
N ARG A 131 -1.59 0.50 11.38
CA ARG A 131 -2.46 1.19 12.34
C ARG A 131 -3.37 2.22 11.69
N VAL A 132 -2.86 2.95 10.69
CA VAL A 132 -3.61 4.00 10.01
C VAL A 132 -4.50 3.45 8.90
N LEU A 133 -3.99 2.50 8.10
CA LEU A 133 -4.66 2.03 6.88
C LEU A 133 -5.64 0.89 7.13
N ALA A 134 -5.33 -0.06 8.01
CA ALA A 134 -6.18 -1.24 8.19
C ALA A 134 -7.63 -0.90 8.59
N PRO A 135 -7.89 0.02 9.54
CA PRO A 135 -9.26 0.41 9.87
C PRO A 135 -9.99 1.06 8.69
N ARG A 136 -9.29 1.83 7.87
CA ARG A 136 -9.86 2.51 6.70
C ARG A 136 -10.18 1.51 5.59
N ILE A 137 -9.28 0.55 5.35
CA ILE A 137 -9.45 -0.49 4.34
C ILE A 137 -10.67 -1.37 4.65
N ARG A 138 -10.90 -1.71 5.92
CA ARG A 138 -12.01 -2.57 6.32
C ARG A 138 -13.37 -2.03 5.93
N VAL A 139 -13.56 -0.73 5.93
CA VAL A 139 -14.86 -0.08 5.69
C VAL A 139 -15.02 0.43 4.25
N LEU A 140 -14.02 0.24 3.40
CA LEU A 140 -14.10 0.66 2.00
C LEU A 140 -15.05 -0.24 1.23
N ASP A 141 -15.92 0.38 0.44
CA ASP A 141 -16.75 -0.30 -0.55
C ASP A 141 -16.23 0.01 -1.95
N PRO A 142 -15.51 -0.92 -2.60
CA PRO A 142 -14.95 -0.68 -3.92
C PRO A 142 -16.04 -0.49 -4.99
N ASP A 143 -17.25 -1.01 -4.77
CA ASP A 143 -18.37 -0.86 -5.70
C ASP A 143 -18.97 0.55 -5.65
N SER A 144 -18.67 1.35 -4.63
CA SER A 144 -19.10 2.74 -4.50
C SER A 144 -18.31 3.70 -5.40
N TRP A 145 -17.12 3.29 -5.85
CA TRP A 145 -16.27 4.12 -6.69
C TRP A 145 -16.52 3.85 -8.17
N ARG A 146 -16.56 4.92 -8.97
CA ARG A 146 -16.66 4.85 -10.44
C ARG A 146 -15.69 5.85 -11.06
N PRO A 147 -15.05 5.49 -12.20
CA PRO A 147 -14.23 6.43 -12.97
C PRO A 147 -15.03 7.67 -13.36
N GLU A 148 -14.41 8.84 -13.36
CA GLU A 148 -15.06 10.11 -13.73
C GLU A 148 -15.69 10.08 -15.11
N SER A 149 -15.06 9.39 -16.08
CA SER A 149 -15.60 9.23 -17.43
C SER A 149 -16.96 8.53 -17.46
N GLN A 150 -17.20 7.56 -16.56
CA GLN A 150 -18.49 6.87 -16.43
C GLN A 150 -19.51 7.69 -15.63
N ALA A 151 -19.07 8.43 -14.63
CA ALA A 151 -19.92 9.33 -13.87
C ALA A 151 -20.46 10.46 -14.75
N THR A 152 -19.61 11.05 -15.59
CA THR A 152 -19.98 12.12 -16.54
C THR A 152 -20.98 11.62 -17.60
N MET A 153 -20.82 10.40 -18.11
CA MET A 153 -21.76 9.81 -19.05
C MET A 153 -23.13 9.54 -18.41
N SER A 154 -23.17 9.08 -17.17
CA SER A 154 -24.40 8.85 -16.42
C SER A 154 -25.17 10.16 -16.14
N GLU A 155 -24.45 11.24 -15.86
CA GLU A 155 -25.04 12.57 -15.66
C GLU A 155 -25.57 13.16 -16.97
N MET A 156 -24.90 12.92 -18.09
CA MET A 156 -25.36 13.35 -19.40
C MET A 156 -26.62 12.59 -19.84
N GLU A 157 -26.74 11.32 -19.58
CA GLU A 157 -27.93 10.52 -19.88
C GLU A 157 -29.15 10.97 -19.07
N THR A 158 -28.96 11.35 -17.81
CA THR A 158 -30.05 11.90 -16.97
C THR A 158 -30.50 13.29 -17.41
N SER A 159 -29.62 14.11 -17.98
CA SER A 159 -29.96 15.44 -18.44
C SER A 159 -30.73 15.44 -19.77
N VAL A 160 -30.46 14.47 -20.64
CA VAL A 160 -31.16 14.32 -21.94
C VAL A 160 -32.59 13.79 -21.77
N GLY A 161 -32.87 13.04 -20.70
CA GLY A 161 -34.20 12.51 -20.40
C GLY A 161 -35.22 13.53 -19.88
N ARG A 162 -34.79 14.74 -19.55
CA ARG A 162 -35.67 15.80 -19.04
C ARG A 162 -36.10 16.86 -20.07
N GLY A 163 -35.65 16.75 -21.34
CA GLY A 163 -35.87 17.71 -22.39
C GLY A 163 -36.99 17.37 -23.38
N GLY A 164 -37.91 16.50 -23.04
CA GLY A 164 -38.94 16.08 -24.00
C GLY A 164 -40.35 15.97 -23.42
N SER A 165 -40.96 17.06 -23.07
CA SER A 165 -42.42 17.22 -23.15
C SER A 165 -42.85 18.61 -22.71
N THR A 166 -42.94 19.50 -23.62
CA THR A 166 -43.87 20.65 -23.53
C THR A 166 -44.67 20.73 -24.80
N ARG A 167 -45.82 20.15 -24.75
CA ARG A 167 -46.97 20.63 -25.51
C ARG A 167 -48.14 20.73 -24.58
#